data_9e4728d2fa61182836dfa016ac3d08e8
#
_entry.id   9e4728d2fa61182836dfa016ac3d08e8
#
_cell.length_a   1.000
_cell.length_b   1.000
_cell.length_c   1.000
_cell.angle_alpha   90.00
_cell.angle_beta   90.00
_cell.angle_gamma   90.00
#
_symmetry.space_group_name_H-M   'P 1'
#
loop_
_entity.id
_entity.type
_entity.pdbx_description
1 polymer ?
#
loop_
_entity_poly.entity_id
_entity_poly.type
_entity_poly.pdbx_seq_one_letter_code
_entity_poly.pdbx_strand_id
1 'polypeptide(L)'
;GTEAAKAIMTTDTKKKEVAVTFMAGDTEVTIGGMAKGSGMIHPNMCTMLAFITTDAKISKKALQAAMSSDVEDTYNMISVDGDTSTNDTALLLANGMAGNEKIKEGTPAFDAFKEALHYVNETLAKAMAGDGEGATALFEVKVIGAKSKEEAKILSKSVVCSSLTKAAIYGHDANWGRILCALGYSGVEFDPEKVDLVFESAAGSIQIIKNGIAVDYSEEEATRILSEPAVTAIANMNQGNAEATAWGCDLTYDYVKINADYRS
;
A
#
# COMPACT_ATOMS: atom_id res chain seq x y z
N GLY A 1 -16.09 15.25 8.83
CA GLY A 1 -14.93 14.51 8.33
C GLY A 1 -13.85 15.43 7.79
N THR A 2 -14.14 16.12 6.71
CA THR A 2 -13.14 16.87 5.90
C THR A 2 -12.28 17.86 6.70
N GLU A 3 -12.85 18.68 7.58
CA GLU A 3 -12.06 19.64 8.38
C GLU A 3 -11.16 18.92 9.40
N ALA A 4 -11.61 17.79 9.96
CA ALA A 4 -10.78 16.97 10.83
C ALA A 4 -9.62 16.32 10.03
N ALA A 5 -9.88 15.80 8.83
CA ALA A 5 -8.85 15.25 7.95
C ALA A 5 -7.78 16.26 7.57
N LYS A 6 -8.16 17.54 7.37
CA LYS A 6 -7.19 18.64 7.16
C LYS A 6 -6.43 18.99 8.45
N ALA A 7 -7.11 18.99 9.60
CA ALA A 7 -6.51 19.42 10.85
C ALA A 7 -5.44 18.46 11.40
N ILE A 8 -5.45 17.18 11.01
CA ILE A 8 -4.45 16.20 11.44
C ILE A 8 -3.20 16.17 10.55
N MET A 9 -3.22 16.86 9.40
CA MET A 9 -2.07 16.92 8.48
C MET A 9 -0.87 17.62 9.12
N THR A 10 0.33 17.15 8.77
CA THR A 10 1.61 17.77 9.16
C THR A 10 2.38 18.19 7.91
N THR A 11 3.19 17.31 7.35
CA THR A 11 3.88 17.48 6.06
C THR A 11 3.06 16.96 4.89
N ASP A 12 1.91 16.39 5.13
CA ASP A 12 0.97 15.94 4.10
C ASP A 12 0.57 17.11 3.18
N THR A 13 0.51 16.85 1.87
CA THR A 13 0.07 17.84 0.88
C THR A 13 -1.42 17.73 0.55
N LYS A 14 -2.01 16.56 0.82
CA LYS A 14 -3.40 16.23 0.52
C LYS A 14 -4.08 15.61 1.73
N LYS A 15 -5.34 16.04 1.99
CA LYS A 15 -6.19 15.35 2.95
C LYS A 15 -6.50 13.94 2.47
N LYS A 16 -6.56 12.98 3.38
CA LYS A 16 -6.86 11.58 3.10
C LYS A 16 -8.13 11.21 3.84
N GLU A 17 -9.21 11.01 3.10
CA GLU A 17 -10.52 10.61 3.62
C GLU A 17 -11.27 9.76 2.60
N VAL A 18 -12.01 8.78 3.06
CA VAL A 18 -12.83 7.87 2.25
C VAL A 18 -14.01 7.35 3.06
N ALA A 19 -15.09 7.02 2.40
CA ALA A 19 -16.22 6.33 2.99
C ALA A 19 -16.84 5.36 1.98
N VAL A 20 -17.42 4.28 2.49
CA VAL A 20 -18.12 3.26 1.70
C VAL A 20 -19.32 2.73 2.48
N THR A 21 -20.34 2.28 1.78
CA THR A 21 -21.48 1.55 2.36
C THR A 21 -21.43 0.09 1.93
N PHE A 22 -21.97 -0.76 2.77
CA PHE A 22 -22.17 -2.19 2.48
C PHE A 22 -23.45 -2.71 3.15
N MET A 23 -23.90 -3.88 2.74
CA MET A 23 -25.09 -4.51 3.31
C MET A 23 -24.72 -5.54 4.39
N ALA A 24 -25.23 -5.32 5.61
CA ALA A 24 -25.18 -6.31 6.70
C ALA A 24 -26.57 -6.96 6.83
N GLY A 25 -26.81 -8.03 6.10
CA GLY A 25 -28.16 -8.55 5.84
C GLY A 25 -28.94 -7.55 4.99
N ASP A 26 -30.11 -7.13 5.47
CA ASP A 26 -30.96 -6.15 4.78
C ASP A 26 -30.69 -4.70 5.23
N THR A 27 -29.70 -4.46 6.05
CA THR A 27 -29.39 -3.14 6.61
C THR A 27 -28.14 -2.56 5.95
N GLU A 28 -28.25 -1.34 5.41
CA GLU A 28 -27.09 -0.59 4.93
C GLU A 28 -26.28 -0.08 6.11
N VAL A 29 -24.95 -0.25 6.02
CA VAL A 29 -23.97 0.15 7.03
C VAL A 29 -22.89 0.97 6.35
N THR A 30 -22.40 1.99 7.05
CA THR A 30 -21.35 2.87 6.56
C THR A 30 -20.05 2.66 7.33
N ILE A 31 -18.92 2.63 6.61
CA ILE A 31 -17.57 2.78 7.16
C ILE A 31 -16.94 4.00 6.52
N GLY A 32 -16.38 4.89 7.34
CA GLY A 32 -15.60 6.03 6.85
C GLY A 32 -14.30 6.16 7.63
N GLY A 33 -13.27 6.65 6.96
CA GLY A 33 -11.98 6.85 7.57
C GLY A 33 -11.27 8.10 7.10
N MET A 34 -10.34 8.56 7.90
CA MET A 34 -9.36 9.58 7.55
C MET A 34 -7.99 9.17 8.08
N ALA A 35 -6.94 9.58 7.38
CA ALA A 35 -5.57 9.29 7.78
C ALA A 35 -4.63 10.48 7.51
N LYS A 36 -3.50 10.46 8.19
CA LYS A 36 -2.37 11.34 7.90
C LYS A 36 -1.06 10.57 7.94
N GLY A 37 -0.12 10.98 7.15
CA GLY A 37 1.24 10.46 7.09
C GLY A 37 1.88 10.80 5.75
N SER A 38 3.14 11.23 5.78
CA SER A 38 3.91 11.66 4.61
C SER A 38 5.42 11.38 4.77
N GLY A 39 5.98 11.53 5.96
CA GLY A 39 7.35 11.16 6.32
C GLY A 39 7.40 10.27 7.56
N MET A 40 8.52 9.58 7.79
CA MET A 40 8.70 8.52 8.79
C MET A 40 7.60 7.45 8.65
N ILE A 41 7.44 6.95 7.43
CA ILE A 41 6.39 6.00 7.05
C ILE A 41 7.01 4.69 6.57
N HIS A 42 7.10 3.74 7.48
CA HIS A 42 7.35 2.32 7.28
C HIS A 42 6.68 1.56 8.42
N PRO A 43 5.33 1.54 8.46
CA PRO A 43 4.61 1.04 9.62
C PRO A 43 4.88 -0.44 9.90
N ASN A 44 4.99 -0.72 11.20
CA ASN A 44 4.82 -2.04 11.79
C ASN A 44 3.87 -1.87 12.99
N MET A 45 2.79 -1.16 12.77
CA MET A 45 1.82 -0.66 13.75
C MET A 45 2.46 0.00 14.96
N CYS A 46 3.29 0.75 14.64
CA CYS A 46 3.79 1.84 15.51
C CYS A 46 3.81 3.26 14.93
N THR A 47 3.49 6.05 12.97
CA THR A 47 3.47 7.58 13.01
C THR A 47 2.35 8.18 12.21
N MET A 48 2.06 7.28 11.30
CA MET A 48 0.79 7.45 10.66
C MET A 48 -0.32 7.46 11.70
N LEU A 49 -1.35 8.21 11.45
CA LEU A 49 -2.60 8.16 12.22
C LEU A 49 -3.72 7.82 11.26
N ALA A 50 -4.51 6.80 11.59
CA ALA A 50 -5.75 6.46 10.88
C ALA A 50 -6.91 6.37 11.87
N PHE A 51 -7.99 7.07 11.56
CA PHE A 51 -9.21 7.08 12.36
C PHE A 51 -10.36 6.58 11.49
N ILE A 52 -10.85 5.39 11.78
CA ILE A 52 -11.94 4.73 11.07
C ILE A 52 -13.17 4.68 11.98
N THR A 53 -14.31 5.03 11.45
CA THR A 53 -15.60 5.01 12.17
C THR A 53 -16.64 4.26 11.37
N THR A 54 -17.54 3.57 12.08
CA THR A 54 -18.66 2.87 11.47
C THR A 54 -19.90 2.96 12.37
N ASP A 55 -21.06 2.96 11.76
CA ASP A 55 -22.34 2.81 12.45
C ASP A 55 -22.75 1.34 12.65
N ALA A 56 -21.90 0.38 12.22
CA ALA A 56 -22.13 -1.05 12.40
C ALA A 56 -22.36 -1.44 13.87
N LYS A 57 -23.36 -2.26 14.12
CA LYS A 57 -23.48 -3.01 15.35
C LYS A 57 -22.67 -4.30 15.22
N ILE A 58 -21.46 -4.31 15.78
CA ILE A 58 -20.49 -5.39 15.67
C ILE A 58 -19.93 -5.79 17.04
N SER A 59 -19.55 -7.04 17.25
CA SER A 59 -18.92 -7.45 18.49
C SER A 59 -17.49 -6.90 18.60
N LYS A 60 -17.03 -6.52 19.81
CA LYS A 60 -15.66 -6.05 20.04
C LYS A 60 -14.62 -7.04 19.49
N LYS A 61 -14.86 -8.36 19.69
CA LYS A 61 -13.95 -9.40 19.22
C LYS A 61 -13.86 -9.41 17.68
N ALA A 62 -15.00 -9.36 16.99
CA ALA A 62 -15.03 -9.31 15.52
C ALA A 62 -14.41 -8.00 14.99
N LEU A 63 -14.68 -6.86 15.63
CA LEU A 63 -14.10 -5.58 15.27
C LEU A 63 -12.56 -5.62 15.35
N GLN A 64 -12.02 -6.12 16.45
CA GLN A 64 -10.57 -6.27 16.65
C GLN A 64 -9.97 -7.28 15.65
N ALA A 65 -10.62 -8.43 15.43
CA ALA A 65 -10.13 -9.44 14.50
C ALA A 65 -10.07 -8.89 13.06
N ALA A 66 -11.11 -8.17 12.61
CA ALA A 66 -11.13 -7.54 11.29
C ALA A 66 -9.97 -6.53 11.14
N MET A 67 -9.82 -5.62 12.09
CA MET A 67 -8.76 -4.59 12.03
C MET A 67 -7.37 -5.20 12.10
N SER A 68 -7.11 -6.11 13.04
CA SER A 68 -5.78 -6.72 13.21
C SER A 68 -5.34 -7.53 11.98
N SER A 69 -6.27 -8.21 11.30
CA SER A 69 -5.93 -8.93 10.07
C SER A 69 -5.70 -8.00 8.89
N ASP A 70 -6.44 -6.91 8.81
CA ASP A 70 -6.43 -6.03 7.65
C ASP A 70 -5.21 -5.08 7.63
N VAL A 71 -4.75 -4.61 8.79
CA VAL A 71 -3.56 -3.76 8.87
C VAL A 71 -2.31 -4.45 8.32
N GLU A 72 -2.24 -5.78 8.39
CA GLU A 72 -1.12 -6.57 7.85
C GLU A 72 -1.05 -6.55 6.32
N ASP A 73 -2.18 -6.33 5.67
CA ASP A 73 -2.31 -6.31 4.21
C ASP A 73 -2.44 -4.89 3.64
N THR A 74 -2.50 -3.87 4.52
CA THR A 74 -2.72 -2.46 4.15
C THR A 74 -1.62 -1.56 4.72
N TYR A 75 -1.79 -1.01 5.92
CA TYR A 75 -0.84 -0.06 6.50
C TYR A 75 0.57 -0.63 6.69
N ASN A 76 0.70 -1.90 7.09
CA ASN A 76 2.02 -2.54 7.22
C ASN A 76 2.69 -2.82 5.87
N MET A 77 1.98 -2.60 4.76
CA MET A 77 2.51 -2.79 3.40
C MET A 77 2.91 -1.48 2.71
N ILE A 78 2.86 -0.33 3.39
CA ILE A 78 3.36 0.93 2.83
C ILE A 78 4.77 1.26 3.31
N SER A 79 5.49 2.05 2.50
CA SER A 79 6.76 2.67 2.89
C SER A 79 7.03 3.93 2.08
N VAL A 80 7.37 5.03 2.75
CA VAL A 80 7.88 6.26 2.11
C VAL A 80 9.41 6.28 2.16
N ASP A 81 10.00 6.11 3.33
CA ASP A 81 11.43 6.32 3.59
C ASP A 81 12.13 5.17 4.31
N GLY A 82 11.41 4.11 4.65
CA GLY A 82 11.97 2.96 5.38
C GLY A 82 12.09 3.16 6.88
N ASP A 83 11.73 4.35 7.41
CA ASP A 83 11.85 4.68 8.81
C ASP A 83 10.55 4.36 9.57
N THR A 84 10.65 3.45 10.54
CA THR A 84 9.52 3.04 11.38
C THR A 84 9.37 4.00 12.56
N SER A 85 8.18 4.55 12.72
CA SER A 85 7.83 5.39 13.86
C SER A 85 7.57 4.58 15.13
N THR A 86 7.62 5.25 16.27
CA THR A 86 7.21 4.70 17.57
C THR A 86 5.74 4.94 17.88
N ASN A 87 4.99 5.64 17.02
CA ASN A 87 3.67 6.18 17.36
C ASN A 87 2.59 5.92 16.30
N ASP A 88 2.80 4.99 15.36
CA ASP A 88 1.77 4.61 14.39
C ASP A 88 0.51 4.13 15.11
N THR A 89 -0.63 4.65 14.71
CA THR A 89 -1.90 4.33 15.37
C THR A 89 -3.03 4.22 14.33
N ALA A 90 -3.75 3.11 14.37
CA ALA A 90 -4.99 2.92 13.63
C ALA A 90 -6.12 2.58 14.58
N LEU A 91 -7.13 3.45 14.65
CA LEU A 91 -8.29 3.30 15.52
C LEU A 91 -9.55 3.01 14.71
N LEU A 92 -10.28 1.99 15.11
CA LEU A 92 -11.58 1.63 14.54
C LEU A 92 -12.67 1.71 15.63
N LEU A 93 -13.66 2.58 15.42
CA LEU A 93 -14.74 2.89 16.35
C LEU A 93 -16.09 2.50 15.72
N ALA A 94 -16.92 1.76 16.46
CA ALA A 94 -18.26 1.36 16.03
C ALA A 94 -19.31 1.82 17.05
N ASN A 95 -20.34 2.55 16.60
CA ASN A 95 -21.38 3.06 17.49
C ASN A 95 -22.69 2.24 17.49
N GLY A 96 -22.87 1.34 16.51
CA GLY A 96 -24.03 0.46 16.42
C GLY A 96 -25.33 1.15 15.97
N MET A 97 -25.26 2.34 15.42
CA MET A 97 -26.44 3.16 15.06
C MET A 97 -27.12 2.74 13.76
N ALA A 98 -26.49 1.90 12.92
CA ALA A 98 -27.11 1.40 11.69
C ALA A 98 -28.35 0.53 11.95
N GLY A 99 -28.43 -0.08 13.15
CA GLY A 99 -29.60 -0.90 13.52
C GLY A 99 -29.54 -2.34 12.98
N ASN A 100 -28.46 -2.73 12.34
CA ASN A 100 -28.25 -4.08 11.84
C ASN A 100 -28.19 -5.13 12.97
N GLU A 101 -28.41 -6.40 12.65
CA GLU A 101 -28.12 -7.49 13.57
C GLU A 101 -26.63 -7.49 13.95
N LYS A 102 -26.32 -7.89 15.19
CA LYS A 102 -24.94 -7.85 15.70
C LYS A 102 -24.00 -8.74 14.88
N ILE A 103 -23.07 -8.12 14.15
CA ILE A 103 -22.06 -8.79 13.36
C ILE A 103 -21.11 -9.58 14.26
N LYS A 104 -20.86 -10.84 13.91
CA LYS A 104 -19.95 -11.78 14.60
C LYS A 104 -19.06 -12.46 13.57
N GLU A 105 -17.87 -12.90 13.99
CA GLU A 105 -16.99 -13.70 13.16
C GLU A 105 -17.71 -14.93 12.56
N GLY A 106 -17.34 -15.29 11.32
CA GLY A 106 -17.89 -16.45 10.61
C GLY A 106 -19.30 -16.25 10.01
N THR A 107 -19.78 -15.02 9.94
CA THR A 107 -21.07 -14.69 9.29
C THR A 107 -20.84 -13.96 7.97
N PRO A 108 -21.76 -14.07 6.99
CA PRO A 108 -21.67 -13.31 5.74
C PRO A 108 -21.57 -11.78 5.95
N ALA A 109 -22.25 -11.25 6.97
CA ALA A 109 -22.15 -9.84 7.33
C ALA A 109 -20.76 -9.46 7.83
N PHE A 110 -20.01 -10.39 8.46
CA PHE A 110 -18.62 -10.17 8.85
C PHE A 110 -17.69 -10.15 7.64
N ASP A 111 -17.94 -10.98 6.64
CA ASP A 111 -17.12 -10.98 5.41
C ASP A 111 -17.35 -9.69 4.62
N ALA A 112 -18.61 -9.24 4.48
CA ALA A 112 -18.92 -7.95 3.88
C ALA A 112 -18.30 -6.76 4.66
N PHE A 113 -18.30 -6.83 5.99
CA PHE A 113 -17.64 -5.83 6.83
C PHE A 113 -16.12 -5.78 6.56
N LYS A 114 -15.46 -6.94 6.49
CA LYS A 114 -14.01 -7.01 6.20
C LYS A 114 -13.68 -6.44 4.82
N GLU A 115 -14.49 -6.75 3.82
CA GLU A 115 -14.29 -6.22 2.46
C GLU A 115 -14.41 -4.70 2.43
N ALA A 116 -15.44 -4.15 3.07
CA ALA A 116 -15.64 -2.70 3.18
C ALA A 116 -14.52 -2.02 3.99
N LEU A 117 -14.07 -2.63 5.10
CA LEU A 117 -12.95 -2.15 5.91
C LEU A 117 -11.65 -2.16 5.11
N HIS A 118 -11.39 -3.25 4.36
CA HIS A 118 -10.21 -3.37 3.50
C HIS A 118 -10.17 -2.26 2.45
N TYR A 119 -11.29 -2.01 1.77
CA TYR A 119 -11.39 -0.90 0.81
C TYR A 119 -11.01 0.45 1.44
N VAL A 120 -11.50 0.74 2.65
CA VAL A 120 -11.18 1.99 3.36
C VAL A 120 -9.69 2.04 3.73
N ASN A 121 -9.16 0.99 4.34
CA ASN A 121 -7.78 0.96 4.79
C ASN A 121 -6.78 0.96 3.62
N GLU A 122 -7.03 0.20 2.56
CA GLU A 122 -6.21 0.20 1.35
C GLU A 122 -6.18 1.58 0.68
N THR A 123 -7.35 2.21 0.54
CA THR A 123 -7.46 3.55 -0.04
C THR A 123 -6.65 4.58 0.76
N LEU A 124 -6.74 4.54 2.08
CA LEU A 124 -5.98 5.44 2.96
C LEU A 124 -4.48 5.13 2.94
N ALA A 125 -4.09 3.86 2.92
CA ALA A 125 -2.71 3.41 2.84
C ALA A 125 -2.04 3.87 1.53
N LYS A 126 -2.70 3.65 0.38
CA LYS A 126 -2.26 4.14 -0.94
C LYS A 126 -2.15 5.66 -0.97
N ALA A 127 -3.12 6.36 -0.39
CA ALA A 127 -3.10 7.82 -0.33
C ALA A 127 -1.94 8.35 0.52
N MET A 128 -1.55 7.67 1.60
CA MET A 128 -0.37 8.02 2.39
C MET A 128 0.93 7.74 1.63
N ALA A 129 1.05 6.58 1.01
CA ALA A 129 2.23 6.21 0.24
C ALA A 129 2.46 7.16 -0.94
N GLY A 130 1.40 7.52 -1.69
CA GLY A 130 1.48 8.41 -2.84
C GLY A 130 1.61 9.90 -2.51
N ASP A 131 1.43 10.30 -1.24
CA ASP A 131 1.63 11.67 -0.73
C ASP A 131 2.88 11.71 0.19
N GLY A 132 3.87 10.85 -0.07
CA GLY A 132 5.15 10.89 0.63
C GLY A 132 5.85 12.24 0.43
N GLU A 133 6.67 12.66 1.41
CA GLU A 133 7.38 13.93 1.37
C GLU A 133 8.18 14.10 0.07
N GLY A 134 7.80 15.10 -0.72
CA GLY A 134 8.42 15.38 -2.01
C GLY A 134 8.11 14.39 -3.14
N ALA A 135 7.20 13.43 -2.92
CA ALA A 135 6.86 12.42 -3.92
C ALA A 135 6.14 13.00 -5.14
N THR A 136 6.43 12.44 -6.32
CA THR A 136 5.77 12.80 -7.58
C THR A 136 4.94 11.65 -8.16
N ALA A 137 5.21 10.40 -7.75
CA ALA A 137 4.49 9.23 -8.21
C ALA A 137 4.23 8.21 -7.09
N LEU A 138 3.03 7.62 -7.09
CA LEU A 138 2.74 6.40 -6.34
C LEU A 138 3.45 5.22 -7.03
N PHE A 139 4.21 4.47 -6.27
CA PHE A 139 4.87 3.25 -6.73
C PHE A 139 4.26 2.03 -6.05
N GLU A 140 3.59 1.18 -6.82
CA GLU A 140 3.02 -0.08 -6.38
C GLU A 140 3.90 -1.24 -6.81
N VAL A 141 4.13 -2.20 -5.92
CA VAL A 141 4.86 -3.44 -6.23
C VAL A 141 3.97 -4.62 -5.91
N LYS A 142 3.50 -5.29 -6.97
CA LYS A 142 2.71 -6.51 -6.87
C LYS A 142 3.58 -7.73 -7.13
N VAL A 143 3.75 -8.57 -6.11
CA VAL A 143 4.41 -9.89 -6.25
C VAL A 143 3.32 -10.94 -6.37
N ILE A 144 3.37 -11.75 -7.42
CA ILE A 144 2.47 -12.87 -7.68
C ILE A 144 3.27 -14.16 -7.88
N GLY A 145 2.60 -15.30 -7.78
CA GLY A 145 3.26 -16.60 -8.01
C GLY A 145 4.32 -16.96 -6.97
N ALA A 146 4.29 -16.38 -5.77
CA ALA A 146 5.17 -16.74 -4.66
C ALA A 146 4.70 -18.04 -3.97
N LYS A 147 5.60 -18.70 -3.23
CA LYS A 147 5.31 -19.94 -2.51
C LYS A 147 4.35 -19.73 -1.34
N SER A 148 4.41 -18.57 -0.70
CA SER A 148 3.52 -18.18 0.40
C SER A 148 3.21 -16.69 0.37
N LYS A 149 2.13 -16.28 1.04
CA LYS A 149 1.75 -14.88 1.19
C LYS A 149 2.82 -14.08 1.94
N GLU A 150 3.46 -14.69 2.94
CA GLU A 150 4.53 -14.08 3.70
C GLU A 150 5.74 -13.77 2.81
N GLU A 151 6.16 -14.74 1.97
CA GLU A 151 7.23 -14.50 1.00
C GLU A 151 6.86 -13.36 0.03
N ALA A 152 5.62 -13.35 -0.49
CA ALA A 152 5.15 -12.28 -1.38
C ALA A 152 5.20 -10.90 -0.71
N LYS A 153 4.81 -10.80 0.58
CA LYS A 153 4.91 -9.57 1.37
C LYS A 153 6.35 -9.09 1.52
N ILE A 154 7.25 -9.98 1.92
CA ILE A 154 8.68 -9.65 2.10
C ILE A 154 9.28 -9.16 0.79
N LEU A 155 9.04 -9.88 -0.31
CA LEU A 155 9.54 -9.54 -1.63
C LEU A 155 9.01 -8.16 -2.10
N SER A 156 7.69 -7.95 -2.06
CA SER A 156 7.09 -6.68 -2.51
C SER A 156 7.57 -5.49 -1.66
N LYS A 157 7.64 -5.69 -0.34
CA LYS A 157 8.12 -4.66 0.58
C LYS A 157 9.61 -4.35 0.38
N SER A 158 10.46 -5.35 0.11
CA SER A 158 11.87 -5.14 -0.20
C SER A 158 12.07 -4.25 -1.43
N VAL A 159 11.28 -4.45 -2.47
CA VAL A 159 11.39 -3.66 -3.71
C VAL A 159 10.91 -2.22 -3.47
N VAL A 160 9.76 -2.04 -2.84
CA VAL A 160 9.19 -0.69 -2.63
C VAL A 160 10.03 0.16 -1.66
N CYS A 161 10.83 -0.47 -0.80
CA CYS A 161 11.75 0.21 0.12
C CYS A 161 13.12 0.50 -0.49
N SER A 162 13.45 -0.05 -1.66
CA SER A 162 14.77 0.13 -2.29
C SER A 162 14.96 1.57 -2.77
N SER A 163 15.87 2.30 -2.15
CA SER A 163 16.21 3.68 -2.57
C SER A 163 16.63 3.76 -4.04
N LEU A 164 17.38 2.75 -4.54
CA LEU A 164 17.78 2.70 -5.95
C LEU A 164 16.59 2.49 -6.88
N THR A 165 15.65 1.64 -6.50
CA THR A 165 14.42 1.42 -7.28
C THR A 165 13.56 2.68 -7.29
N LYS A 166 13.32 3.29 -6.11
CA LYS A 166 12.56 4.53 -5.97
C LYS A 166 13.17 5.68 -6.78
N ALA A 167 14.51 5.79 -6.83
CA ALA A 167 15.21 6.77 -7.67
C ALA A 167 15.07 6.46 -9.17
N ALA A 168 14.99 5.18 -9.56
CA ALA A 168 14.71 4.80 -10.95
C ALA A 168 13.28 5.20 -11.36
N ILE A 169 12.29 5.01 -10.48
CA ILE A 169 10.91 5.47 -10.72
C ILE A 169 10.88 6.98 -10.92
N TYR A 170 11.57 7.76 -10.07
CA TYR A 170 11.69 9.21 -10.23
C TYR A 170 12.32 9.60 -11.59
N GLY A 171 13.32 8.84 -12.05
CA GLY A 171 14.00 9.06 -13.33
C GLY A 171 13.26 8.47 -14.53
N HIS A 172 12.09 7.87 -14.34
CA HIS A 172 11.32 7.15 -15.36
C HIS A 172 12.16 6.06 -16.08
N ASP A 173 13.08 5.44 -15.33
CA ASP A 173 14.01 4.41 -15.79
C ASP A 173 13.45 3.02 -15.46
N ALA A 174 13.19 2.21 -16.48
CA ALA A 174 12.70 0.84 -16.34
C ALA A 174 13.81 -0.12 -15.84
N ASN A 175 14.47 0.26 -14.76
CA ASN A 175 15.65 -0.40 -14.23
C ASN A 175 15.34 -1.73 -13.55
N TRP A 176 15.15 -2.75 -14.34
CA TRP A 176 14.88 -4.12 -13.87
C TRP A 176 15.98 -4.67 -12.95
N GLY A 177 17.23 -4.29 -13.17
CA GLY A 177 18.36 -4.74 -12.37
C GLY A 177 18.25 -4.31 -10.91
N ARG A 178 17.73 -3.11 -10.64
CA ARG A 178 17.49 -2.62 -9.29
C ARG A 178 16.35 -3.37 -8.59
N ILE A 179 15.31 -3.75 -9.33
CA ILE A 179 14.20 -4.55 -8.80
C ILE A 179 14.68 -5.96 -8.47
N LEU A 180 15.39 -6.64 -9.39
CA LEU A 180 15.94 -7.97 -9.12
C LEU A 180 16.94 -7.96 -7.95
N CYS A 181 17.76 -6.91 -7.85
CA CYS A 181 18.65 -6.73 -6.71
C CYS A 181 17.86 -6.64 -5.40
N ALA A 182 16.76 -5.86 -5.38
CA ALA A 182 15.91 -5.71 -4.19
C ALA A 182 15.19 -7.02 -3.81
N LEU A 183 14.71 -7.78 -4.79
CA LEU A 183 14.20 -9.13 -4.56
C LEU A 183 15.29 -10.05 -4.00
N GLY A 184 16.51 -10.01 -4.55
CA GLY A 184 17.62 -10.88 -4.19
C GLY A 184 18.13 -10.69 -2.76
N TYR A 185 18.15 -9.47 -2.22
CA TYR A 185 18.57 -9.22 -0.84
C TYR A 185 17.41 -9.24 0.17
N SER A 186 16.20 -9.57 -0.25
CA SER A 186 15.01 -9.61 0.62
C SER A 186 15.09 -10.64 1.75
N GLY A 187 15.97 -11.64 1.63
CA GLY A 187 16.07 -12.78 2.54
C GLY A 187 15.15 -13.95 2.15
N VAL A 188 14.34 -13.81 1.10
CA VAL A 188 13.52 -14.90 0.56
C VAL A 188 14.32 -15.67 -0.50
N GLU A 189 14.35 -16.98 -0.41
CA GLU A 189 14.96 -17.84 -1.43
C GLU A 189 14.00 -18.11 -2.58
N PHE A 190 14.36 -17.68 -3.77
CA PHE A 190 13.63 -17.92 -5.01
C PHE A 190 14.58 -18.23 -6.19
N ASP A 191 14.03 -18.79 -7.25
CA ASP A 191 14.76 -19.07 -8.48
C ASP A 191 14.70 -17.85 -9.41
N PRO A 192 15.80 -17.10 -9.60
CA PRO A 192 15.79 -15.91 -10.43
C PRO A 192 15.51 -16.18 -11.90
N GLU A 193 15.79 -17.41 -12.39
CA GLU A 193 15.54 -17.79 -13.79
C GLU A 193 14.04 -17.96 -14.10
N LYS A 194 13.16 -17.90 -13.09
CA LYS A 194 11.70 -17.99 -13.24
C LYS A 194 10.99 -16.65 -13.16
N VAL A 195 11.70 -15.60 -12.79
CA VAL A 195 11.07 -14.29 -12.53
C VAL A 195 10.65 -13.63 -13.84
N ASP A 196 9.40 -13.20 -13.91
CA ASP A 196 8.91 -12.27 -14.94
C ASP A 196 8.71 -10.89 -14.30
N LEU A 197 8.97 -9.80 -15.04
CA LEU A 197 8.73 -8.43 -14.58
C LEU A 197 8.02 -7.61 -15.66
N VAL A 198 6.95 -6.95 -15.24
CA VAL A 198 6.14 -6.06 -16.06
C VAL A 198 5.99 -4.74 -15.34
N PHE A 199 6.09 -3.62 -16.05
CA PHE A 199 5.59 -2.32 -15.56
C PHE A 199 4.24 -2.02 -16.17
N GLU A 200 3.35 -1.44 -15.37
CA GLU A 200 1.99 -1.07 -15.76
C GLU A 200 1.62 0.31 -15.20
N SER A 201 0.85 1.06 -15.97
CA SER A 201 0.26 2.34 -15.58
C SER A 201 -0.98 2.63 -16.42
N ALA A 202 -1.59 3.80 -16.25
CA ALA A 202 -2.69 4.27 -17.11
C ALA A 202 -2.27 4.38 -18.59
N ALA A 203 -0.97 4.54 -18.88
CA ALA A 203 -0.44 4.63 -20.24
C ALA A 203 -0.28 3.26 -20.93
N GLY A 204 -0.34 2.14 -20.21
CA GLY A 204 -0.21 0.79 -20.77
C GLY A 204 0.65 -0.14 -19.90
N SER A 205 1.10 -1.23 -20.48
CA SER A 205 1.98 -2.20 -19.82
C SER A 205 3.13 -2.62 -20.70
N ILE A 206 4.29 -2.91 -20.10
CA ILE A 206 5.48 -3.34 -20.82
C ILE A 206 6.21 -4.43 -20.05
N GLN A 207 6.50 -5.55 -20.71
CA GLN A 207 7.30 -6.63 -20.13
C GLN A 207 8.79 -6.32 -20.29
N ILE A 208 9.53 -6.39 -19.19
CA ILE A 208 10.97 -6.08 -19.14
C ILE A 208 11.79 -7.33 -18.91
N ILE A 209 11.28 -8.31 -18.15
CA ILE A 209 11.94 -9.60 -17.91
C ILE A 209 10.95 -10.72 -18.21
N LYS A 210 11.48 -11.76 -18.85
CA LYS A 210 10.79 -13.04 -19.05
C LYS A 210 11.72 -14.19 -18.68
N ASN A 211 11.28 -15.07 -17.76
CA ASN A 211 12.08 -16.20 -17.29
C ASN A 211 13.50 -15.79 -16.87
N GLY A 212 13.63 -14.76 -16.05
CA GLY A 212 14.90 -14.24 -15.53
C GLY A 212 15.77 -13.48 -16.54
N ILE A 213 15.38 -13.39 -17.80
CA ILE A 213 16.16 -12.77 -18.88
C ILE A 213 15.47 -11.48 -19.31
N ALA A 214 16.26 -10.40 -19.46
CA ALA A 214 15.78 -9.16 -20.03
C ALA A 214 15.31 -9.37 -21.49
N VAL A 215 14.14 -8.85 -21.82
CA VAL A 215 13.60 -8.86 -23.18
C VAL A 215 13.87 -7.54 -23.88
N ASP A 216 13.87 -7.54 -25.21
CA ASP A 216 13.93 -6.30 -25.96
C ASP A 216 12.62 -5.52 -25.77
N TYR A 217 12.72 -4.27 -25.39
CA TYR A 217 11.58 -3.37 -25.22
C TYR A 217 11.92 -1.95 -25.71
N SER A 218 10.88 -1.16 -25.96
CA SER A 218 11.05 0.25 -26.33
C SER A 218 11.29 1.10 -25.10
N GLU A 219 12.46 1.74 -25.02
CA GLU A 219 12.77 2.71 -23.96
C GLU A 219 11.79 3.90 -23.96
N GLU A 220 11.36 4.34 -25.14
CA GLU A 220 10.37 5.42 -25.27
C GLU A 220 9.02 5.02 -24.66
N GLU A 221 8.58 3.78 -24.94
CA GLU A 221 7.33 3.27 -24.36
C GLU A 221 7.44 3.04 -22.85
N ALA A 222 8.57 2.50 -22.38
CA ALA A 222 8.84 2.33 -20.95
C ALA A 222 8.82 3.68 -20.23
N THR A 223 9.51 4.70 -20.76
CA THR A 223 9.49 6.06 -20.21
C THR A 223 8.07 6.64 -20.16
N ARG A 224 7.27 6.44 -21.21
CA ARG A 224 5.89 6.91 -21.26
C ARG A 224 5.03 6.25 -20.16
N ILE A 225 5.19 4.95 -19.92
CA ILE A 225 4.48 4.20 -18.88
C ILE A 225 4.92 4.68 -17.49
N LEU A 226 6.23 4.85 -17.28
CA LEU A 226 6.79 5.26 -15.98
C LEU A 226 6.59 6.76 -15.66
N SER A 227 6.19 7.58 -16.64
CA SER A 227 5.88 9.00 -16.41
C SER A 227 4.48 9.26 -15.84
N GLU A 228 3.68 8.22 -15.67
CA GLU A 228 2.35 8.35 -15.06
C GLU A 228 2.43 8.57 -13.53
N PRO A 229 1.45 9.24 -12.93
CA PRO A 229 1.46 9.54 -11.49
C PRO A 229 1.26 8.29 -10.59
N ALA A 230 0.94 7.15 -11.18
CA ALA A 230 0.86 5.86 -10.50
C ALA A 230 1.46 4.78 -11.40
N VAL A 231 2.44 4.07 -10.88
CA VAL A 231 3.18 3.02 -11.58
C VAL A 231 3.17 1.73 -10.77
N THR A 232 2.86 0.63 -11.41
CA THR A 232 2.91 -0.71 -10.80
C THR A 232 4.03 -1.54 -11.42
N ALA A 233 4.90 -2.09 -10.58
CA ALA A 233 5.81 -3.16 -10.97
C ALA A 233 5.20 -4.51 -10.56
N ILE A 234 4.96 -5.39 -11.53
CA ILE A 234 4.42 -6.73 -11.30
C ILE A 234 5.56 -7.73 -11.45
N ALA A 235 5.96 -8.34 -10.32
CA ALA A 235 6.96 -9.40 -10.29
C ALA A 235 6.27 -10.75 -10.11
N ASN A 236 6.26 -11.57 -11.17
CA ASN A 236 5.76 -12.93 -11.08
C ASN A 236 6.91 -13.89 -10.79
N MET A 237 6.85 -14.53 -9.62
CA MET A 237 7.88 -15.45 -9.17
C MET A 237 7.78 -16.82 -9.85
N ASN A 238 6.62 -17.20 -10.43
CA ASN A 238 6.36 -18.49 -11.07
C ASN A 238 6.71 -19.73 -10.22
N GLN A 239 6.54 -19.62 -8.88
CA GLN A 239 6.91 -20.68 -7.94
C GLN A 239 5.78 -21.10 -6.99
N GLY A 240 4.60 -20.51 -7.14
CA GLY A 240 3.42 -20.79 -6.33
C GLY A 240 2.20 -20.01 -6.81
N ASN A 241 1.24 -19.78 -5.90
CA ASN A 241 -0.01 -19.09 -6.21
C ASN A 241 -0.30 -17.93 -5.25
N ALA A 242 0.62 -17.65 -4.34
CA ALA A 242 0.43 -16.58 -3.38
C ALA A 242 0.81 -15.22 -3.97
N GLU A 243 0.15 -14.18 -3.50
CA GLU A 243 0.40 -12.80 -3.92
C GLU A 243 0.33 -11.83 -2.74
N ALA A 244 1.00 -10.70 -2.90
CA ALA A 244 0.88 -9.54 -2.03
C ALA A 244 1.28 -8.27 -2.78
N THR A 245 0.78 -7.13 -2.32
CA THR A 245 1.08 -5.82 -2.86
C THR A 245 1.66 -4.92 -1.77
N ALA A 246 2.68 -4.14 -2.10
CA ALA A 246 3.23 -3.07 -1.27
C ALA A 246 3.17 -1.75 -2.03
N TRP A 247 3.02 -0.66 -1.27
CA TRP A 247 2.91 0.69 -1.83
C TRP A 247 3.97 1.62 -1.26
N GLY A 248 4.51 2.46 -2.11
CA GLY A 248 5.46 3.52 -1.75
C GLY A 248 5.37 4.66 -2.75
N CYS A 249 6.41 5.42 -2.83
CA CYS A 249 6.55 6.51 -3.79
C CYS A 249 7.96 6.51 -4.39
N ASP A 250 8.18 7.32 -5.39
CA ASP A 250 9.50 7.64 -5.91
C ASP A 250 10.38 8.33 -4.85
N LEU A 251 11.67 8.48 -5.12
CA LEU A 251 12.63 9.20 -4.26
C LEU A 251 13.17 10.40 -5.04
N THR A 252 12.79 11.60 -4.58
CA THR A 252 13.09 12.86 -5.24
C THR A 252 14.13 13.69 -4.50
N TYR A 253 14.65 14.73 -5.12
CA TYR A 253 15.49 15.75 -4.46
C TYR A 253 14.74 16.50 -3.35
N ASP A 254 13.43 16.68 -3.52
CA ASP A 254 12.60 17.41 -2.54
C ASP A 254 12.45 16.63 -1.22
N TYR A 255 12.51 15.29 -1.22
CA TYR A 255 12.58 14.52 0.02
C TYR A 255 13.77 14.95 0.89
N VAL A 256 14.96 15.03 0.30
CA VAL A 256 16.17 15.45 1.02
C VAL A 256 16.05 16.89 1.49
N LYS A 257 15.53 17.79 0.63
CA LYS A 257 15.35 19.20 0.97
C LYS A 257 14.40 19.39 2.14
N ILE A 258 13.23 18.76 2.09
CA ILE A 258 12.21 18.85 3.15
C ILE A 258 12.81 18.38 4.48
N ASN A 259 13.46 17.21 4.50
CA ASN A 259 13.99 16.63 5.72
C ASN A 259 15.25 17.33 6.26
N ALA A 260 16.04 17.95 5.40
CA ALA A 260 17.17 18.78 5.81
C ALA A 260 16.75 20.10 6.48
N ASP A 261 15.62 20.67 6.06
CA ASP A 261 15.09 21.92 6.58
C ASP A 261 14.13 21.71 7.77
N TYR A 262 13.55 20.52 7.89
CA TYR A 262 12.62 20.18 8.98
C TYR A 262 13.38 20.05 10.30
N ARG A 263 13.07 20.95 11.24
CA ARG A 263 13.60 20.92 12.62
C ARG A 263 12.45 20.72 13.58
N SER A 264 12.44 19.58 14.24
CA SER A 264 11.48 19.26 15.32
C SER A 264 11.89 19.85 16.65
#